data_7354dddcadc75c12021ad0dc16db2768
#
_entry.id   7354dddcadc75c12021ad0dc16db2768
#
_cell.length_a   1.000
_cell.length_b   1.000
_cell.length_c   1.000
_cell.angle_alpha   90.00
_cell.angle_beta   90.00
_cell.angle_gamma   90.00
#
_symmetry.space_group_name_H-M   'P 1'
#
loop_
_entity.id
_entity.type
_entity.pdbx_description
1 polymer ?
#
loop_
_entity_poly.entity_id
_entity_poly.type
_entity_poly.pdbx_seq_one_letter_code
_entity_poly.pdbx_strand_id
1 'polypeptide(L)'
;GNNCLIRANSHITAYNSIVIEDGLLTGNNVLISDNSHGNIQNKEEAEILPLKRTIYSKGGIHIGKNVWIGNNVCILSSVIIGKGAIIGANSVVTHDVPPYCVAAGNPAIIIKKIK
;
A
#
# COMPACT_ATOMS: atom_id res chain seq x y z
N GLY A 1 -11.50 1.08 10.00
CA GLY A 1 -11.66 0.94 11.45
C GLY A 1 -11.81 2.28 12.17
N ASN A 2 -11.86 2.21 13.46
CA ASN A 2 -12.06 3.38 14.31
C ASN A 2 -10.73 4.09 14.61
N ASN A 3 -10.85 5.38 14.98
CA ASN A 3 -9.68 6.18 15.40
C ASN A 3 -8.56 6.25 14.37
N CYS A 4 -8.93 6.28 13.10
CA CYS A 4 -8.00 6.44 12.02
C CYS A 4 -7.88 7.92 11.64
N LEU A 5 -6.65 8.36 11.32
CA LEU A 5 -6.40 9.69 10.78
C LEU A 5 -5.62 9.56 9.48
N ILE A 6 -6.28 9.89 8.39
CA ILE A 6 -5.68 9.88 7.05
C ILE A 6 -5.57 11.33 6.61
N ARG A 7 -4.33 11.77 6.39
CA ARG A 7 -4.06 13.19 6.10
C ARG A 7 -4.30 13.55 4.65
N ALA A 8 -4.09 14.83 4.35
CA ALA A 8 -4.47 15.47 3.09
C ALA A 8 -3.82 14.85 1.86
N ASN A 9 -4.53 14.93 0.74
CA ASN A 9 -4.09 14.50 -0.58
C ASN A 9 -3.77 13.00 -0.65
N SER A 10 -4.34 12.23 0.26
CA SER A 10 -4.23 10.78 0.22
C SER A 10 -5.29 10.20 -0.71
N HIS A 11 -4.94 9.11 -1.38
CA HIS A 11 -5.80 8.46 -2.33
C HIS A 11 -5.88 6.96 -2.03
N ILE A 12 -7.10 6.49 -1.80
CA ILE A 12 -7.37 5.07 -1.53
C ILE A 12 -8.29 4.58 -2.63
N THR A 13 -7.82 3.59 -3.40
CA THR A 13 -8.61 3.04 -4.49
C THR A 13 -8.59 1.52 -4.45
N ALA A 14 -9.77 0.92 -4.38
CA ALA A 14 -9.94 -0.51 -4.30
C ALA A 14 -10.71 -1.03 -5.51
N TYR A 15 -10.13 -2.00 -6.19
CA TYR A 15 -10.83 -2.81 -7.17
C TYR A 15 -11.27 -4.13 -6.55
N ASN A 16 -10.41 -4.73 -5.75
CA ASN A 16 -10.64 -5.99 -5.03
C ASN A 16 -11.10 -5.72 -3.61
N SER A 17 -10.17 -5.38 -2.71
CA SER A 17 -10.52 -4.97 -1.35
C SER A 17 -9.38 -4.23 -0.67
N ILE A 18 -9.73 -3.28 0.19
CA ILE A 18 -8.80 -2.63 1.10
C ILE A 18 -9.45 -2.64 2.47
N VAL A 19 -8.80 -3.32 3.42
CA VAL A 19 -9.25 -3.38 4.81
C VAL A 19 -8.25 -2.64 5.68
N ILE A 20 -8.73 -1.67 6.44
CA ILE A 20 -7.94 -0.88 7.37
C ILE A 20 -8.53 -1.08 8.77
N GLU A 21 -7.73 -1.66 9.66
CA GLU A 21 -8.15 -1.86 11.04
C GLU A 21 -8.00 -0.57 11.86
N ASP A 22 -8.27 -0.63 13.16
CA ASP A 22 -8.31 0.56 14.01
C ASP A 22 -6.94 1.22 14.18
N GLY A 23 -6.94 2.54 14.33
CA GLY A 23 -5.77 3.28 14.76
C GLY A 23 -4.74 3.61 13.70
N LEU A 24 -5.09 3.54 12.43
CA LEU A 24 -4.17 3.96 11.37
C LEU A 24 -3.88 5.45 11.44
N LEU A 25 -2.60 5.81 11.37
CA LEU A 25 -2.17 7.19 11.18
C LEU A 25 -1.35 7.27 9.90
N THR A 26 -1.73 8.15 8.99
CA THR A 26 -0.93 8.43 7.79
C THR A 26 -0.41 9.86 7.78
N GLY A 27 0.69 10.07 7.06
CA GLY A 27 1.09 11.39 6.63
C GLY A 27 0.28 11.86 5.42
N ASN A 28 0.76 12.91 4.76
CA ASN A 28 0.13 13.45 3.55
C ASN A 28 0.54 12.66 2.30
N ASN A 29 -0.28 12.72 1.26
CA ASN A 29 0.02 12.18 -0.07
C ASN A 29 0.31 10.68 -0.04
N VAL A 30 -0.48 9.92 0.69
CA VAL A 30 -0.37 8.46 0.75
C VAL A 30 -1.28 7.85 -0.29
N LEU A 31 -0.74 6.92 -1.10
CA LEU A 31 -1.51 6.14 -2.04
C LEU A 31 -1.64 4.71 -1.52
N ILE A 32 -2.87 4.25 -1.40
CA ILE A 32 -3.19 2.85 -1.10
C ILE A 32 -4.04 2.34 -2.26
N SER A 33 -3.44 1.49 -3.10
CA SER A 33 -4.08 1.04 -4.32
C SER A 33 -3.84 -0.44 -4.55
N ASP A 34 -4.91 -1.20 -4.72
CA ASP A 34 -4.83 -2.63 -5.01
C ASP A 34 -4.97 -2.93 -6.50
N ASN A 35 -4.92 -1.94 -7.36
CA ASN A 35 -5.20 -2.14 -8.79
C ASN A 35 -4.24 -1.37 -9.69
N SER A 36 -4.21 -1.80 -10.95
CA SER A 36 -3.40 -1.19 -11.98
C SER A 36 -4.08 -1.28 -13.34
N HIS A 37 -3.52 -0.58 -14.33
CA HIS A 37 -4.01 -0.61 -15.71
C HIS A 37 -3.42 -1.79 -16.46
N GLY A 38 -3.86 -3.00 -16.09
CA GLY A 38 -3.50 -4.24 -16.74
C GLY A 38 -2.37 -5.01 -16.07
N ASN A 39 -2.31 -6.28 -16.39
CA ASN A 39 -1.24 -7.19 -16.00
C ASN A 39 -0.46 -7.55 -17.27
N ILE A 40 0.55 -6.76 -17.58
CA ILE A 40 1.26 -6.84 -18.86
C ILE A 40 2.27 -7.98 -18.82
N GLN A 41 2.06 -8.98 -19.68
CA GLN A 41 2.89 -10.19 -19.76
C GLN A 41 3.73 -10.25 -21.02
N ASN A 42 3.38 -9.47 -22.04
CA ASN A 42 4.05 -9.53 -23.33
C ASN A 42 3.97 -8.17 -24.04
N LYS A 43 4.68 -8.09 -25.16
CA LYS A 43 4.78 -6.85 -25.93
C LYS A 43 3.44 -6.42 -26.54
N GLU A 44 2.63 -7.36 -26.99
CA GLU A 44 1.31 -7.06 -27.56
C GLU A 44 0.41 -6.39 -26.55
N GLU A 45 0.40 -6.86 -25.33
CA GLU A 45 -0.37 -6.25 -24.23
C GLU A 45 0.16 -4.85 -23.92
N ALA A 46 1.48 -4.66 -23.99
CA ALA A 46 2.09 -3.36 -23.77
C ALA A 46 1.73 -2.34 -24.85
N GLU A 47 1.37 -2.79 -26.05
CA GLU A 47 0.93 -1.91 -27.14
C GLU A 47 -0.48 -1.36 -26.94
N ILE A 48 -1.28 -1.94 -26.05
CA ILE A 48 -2.61 -1.46 -25.73
C ILE A 48 -2.48 -0.14 -24.95
N LEU A 49 -3.24 0.89 -25.34
CA LEU A 49 -3.28 2.15 -24.59
C LEU A 49 -3.56 1.86 -23.13
N PRO A 50 -2.77 2.37 -22.18
CA PRO A 50 -3.00 2.10 -20.74
C PRO A 50 -4.43 2.35 -20.28
N LEU A 51 -5.04 3.43 -20.74
CA LEU A 51 -6.42 3.79 -20.37
C LEU A 51 -7.44 2.75 -20.85
N LYS A 52 -7.11 1.99 -21.89
CA LYS A 52 -7.99 0.97 -22.48
C LYS A 52 -7.71 -0.43 -21.95
N ARG A 53 -6.70 -0.60 -21.10
CA ARG A 53 -6.39 -1.90 -20.51
C ARG A 53 -7.44 -2.26 -19.47
N THR A 54 -7.71 -3.55 -19.33
CA THR A 54 -8.56 -4.07 -18.26
C THR A 54 -7.90 -3.81 -16.90
N ILE A 55 -8.64 -3.27 -15.97
CA ILE A 55 -8.15 -3.08 -14.61
C ILE A 55 -7.78 -4.44 -14.02
N TYR A 56 -6.63 -4.50 -13.37
CA TYR A 56 -6.10 -5.71 -12.77
C TYR A 56 -5.78 -5.49 -11.30
N SER A 57 -6.07 -6.48 -10.46
CA SER A 57 -5.65 -6.51 -9.08
C SER A 57 -4.99 -7.85 -8.78
N LYS A 58 -3.78 -7.80 -8.24
CA LYS A 58 -3.05 -8.99 -7.78
C LYS A 58 -3.67 -9.54 -6.49
N GLY A 59 -4.36 -8.71 -5.73
CA GLY A 59 -5.01 -9.06 -4.48
C GLY A 59 -5.27 -7.83 -3.64
N GLY A 60 -6.14 -7.98 -2.64
CA GLY A 60 -6.51 -6.89 -1.73
C GLY A 60 -5.38 -6.50 -0.79
N ILE A 61 -5.55 -5.38 -0.11
CA ILE A 61 -4.61 -4.84 0.87
C ILE A 61 -5.25 -4.96 2.25
N HIS A 62 -4.45 -5.35 3.25
CA HIS A 62 -4.90 -5.40 4.64
C HIS A 62 -3.89 -4.65 5.51
N ILE A 63 -4.36 -3.63 6.23
CA ILE A 63 -3.54 -2.86 7.16
C ILE A 63 -4.03 -3.14 8.56
N GLY A 64 -3.15 -3.70 9.39
CA GLY A 64 -3.44 -4.08 10.76
C GLY A 64 -3.61 -2.88 11.70
N LYS A 65 -3.89 -3.18 12.96
CA LYS A 65 -4.13 -2.14 13.98
C LYS A 65 -2.88 -1.32 14.27
N ASN A 66 -3.07 -0.04 14.54
CA ASN A 66 -2.02 0.86 15.04
C ASN A 66 -0.80 0.96 14.11
N VAL A 67 -1.04 0.97 12.81
CA VAL A 67 0.01 1.17 11.82
C VAL A 67 0.24 2.66 11.61
N TRP A 68 1.51 3.04 11.47
CA TRP A 68 1.89 4.40 11.13
C TRP A 68 2.56 4.42 9.76
N ILE A 69 1.99 5.21 8.84
CA ILE A 69 2.50 5.37 7.47
C ILE A 69 2.97 6.81 7.32
N GLY A 70 4.22 6.99 6.90
CA GLY A 70 4.80 8.31 6.69
C GLY A 70 4.24 9.02 5.45
N ASN A 71 4.78 10.22 5.17
CA ASN A 71 4.37 11.00 3.99
C ASN A 71 4.82 10.36 2.68
N ASN A 72 4.04 10.55 1.63
CA ASN A 72 4.41 10.16 0.26
C ASN A 72 4.69 8.66 0.12
N VAL A 73 3.93 7.83 0.81
CA VAL A 73 4.06 6.37 0.76
C VAL A 73 3.06 5.80 -0.23
N CYS A 74 3.49 4.79 -0.99
CA CYS A 74 2.60 3.99 -1.82
C CYS A 74 2.50 2.57 -1.25
N ILE A 75 1.28 2.11 -1.00
CA ILE A 75 0.99 0.73 -0.62
C ILE A 75 0.31 0.08 -1.83
N LEU A 76 0.89 -1.00 -2.33
CA LEU A 76 0.44 -1.63 -3.56
C LEU A 76 -0.29 -2.95 -3.32
N SER A 77 -0.82 -3.53 -4.39
CA SER A 77 -1.72 -4.68 -4.32
C SER A 77 -1.12 -5.89 -3.59
N SER A 78 -1.97 -6.66 -2.96
CA SER A 78 -1.69 -7.89 -2.21
C SER A 78 -0.82 -7.74 -0.96
N VAL A 79 -0.56 -6.51 -0.51
CA VAL A 79 0.28 -6.25 0.66
C VAL A 79 -0.51 -6.39 1.95
N ILE A 80 0.06 -7.08 2.92
CA ILE A 80 -0.44 -7.15 4.29
C ILE A 80 0.56 -6.42 5.18
N ILE A 81 0.09 -5.39 5.89
CA ILE A 81 0.89 -4.66 6.86
C ILE A 81 0.42 -5.06 8.26
N GLY A 82 1.33 -5.63 9.03
CA GLY A 82 1.02 -6.18 10.34
C GLY A 82 0.81 -5.10 11.40
N LYS A 83 0.14 -5.50 12.48
CA LYS A 83 -0.16 -4.64 13.63
C LYS A 83 1.09 -3.93 14.14
N GLY A 84 0.97 -2.63 14.39
CA GLY A 84 2.06 -1.85 14.99
C GLY A 84 3.23 -1.56 14.08
N ALA A 85 3.15 -1.90 12.80
CA ALA A 85 4.21 -1.62 11.83
C ALA A 85 4.31 -0.13 11.54
N ILE A 86 5.51 0.29 11.12
CA ILE A 86 5.79 1.67 10.73
C ILE A 86 6.38 1.66 9.31
N ILE A 87 5.83 2.49 8.45
CA ILE A 87 6.33 2.65 7.09
C ILE A 87 6.96 4.03 6.97
N GLY A 88 8.25 4.06 6.66
CA GLY A 88 9.00 5.31 6.50
C GLY A 88 8.51 6.14 5.32
N ALA A 89 8.69 7.47 5.40
CA ALA A 89 8.30 8.38 4.34
C ALA A 89 8.98 8.05 3.01
N ASN A 90 8.30 8.34 1.90
CA ASN A 90 8.76 8.14 0.53
C ASN A 90 9.02 6.67 0.17
N SER A 91 8.36 5.75 0.86
CA SER A 91 8.49 4.31 0.61
C SER A 91 7.45 3.81 -0.38
N VAL A 92 7.82 2.76 -1.10
CA VAL A 92 6.90 2.01 -1.96
C VAL A 92 6.84 0.57 -1.45
N VAL A 93 5.71 0.20 -0.85
CA VAL A 93 5.53 -1.11 -0.22
C VAL A 93 4.95 -2.08 -1.24
N THR A 94 5.75 -3.06 -1.62
CA THR A 94 5.41 -4.09 -2.62
C THR A 94 5.31 -5.49 -2.03
N HIS A 95 5.72 -5.67 -0.77
CA HIS A 95 5.71 -6.95 -0.06
C HIS A 95 5.15 -6.76 1.34
N ASP A 96 4.72 -7.84 1.97
CA ASP A 96 4.17 -7.82 3.31
C ASP A 96 5.17 -7.27 4.32
N VAL A 97 4.64 -6.55 5.30
CA VAL A 97 5.43 -6.05 6.43
C VAL A 97 4.94 -6.75 7.69
N PRO A 98 5.81 -7.51 8.36
CA PRO A 98 5.43 -8.20 9.59
C PRO A 98 5.02 -7.25 10.70
N PRO A 99 4.25 -7.72 11.69
CA PRO A 99 3.90 -6.91 12.86
C PRO A 99 5.14 -6.35 13.55
N TYR A 100 5.01 -5.14 14.09
CA TYR A 100 6.05 -4.47 14.88
C TYR A 100 7.40 -4.34 14.17
N CYS A 101 7.36 -4.13 12.87
CA CYS A 101 8.54 -3.87 12.06
C CYS A 101 8.50 -2.48 11.46
N VAL A 102 9.66 -1.90 11.23
CA VAL A 102 9.82 -0.67 10.44
C VAL A 102 10.30 -1.08 9.06
N ALA A 103 9.59 -0.66 8.03
CA ALA A 103 9.98 -0.87 6.65
C ALA A 103 10.15 0.49 5.97
N ALA A 104 11.11 0.61 5.08
CA ALA A 104 11.34 1.85 4.33
C ALA A 104 12.07 1.58 3.02
N GLY A 105 11.95 2.50 2.10
CA GLY A 105 12.65 2.48 0.82
C GLY A 105 11.75 2.21 -0.37
N ASN A 106 12.37 2.13 -1.53
CA ASN A 106 11.71 1.81 -2.79
C ASN A 106 12.54 0.78 -3.58
N PRO A 107 12.15 -0.52 -3.59
CA PRO A 107 11.04 -1.09 -2.81
C PRO A 107 11.35 -1.09 -1.31
N ALA A 108 10.30 -0.99 -0.50
CA ALA A 108 10.46 -0.99 0.95
C ALA A 108 10.99 -2.34 1.43
N ILE A 109 11.95 -2.27 2.33
CA ILE A 109 12.52 -3.44 3.00
C ILE A 109 12.43 -3.23 4.52
N ILE A 110 12.46 -4.32 5.26
CA ILE A 110 12.44 -4.26 6.72
C ILE A 110 13.81 -3.77 7.19
N ILE A 111 13.82 -2.64 7.92
CA ILE A 111 15.06 -2.04 8.42
C ILE A 111 15.24 -2.19 9.92
N LYS A 112 14.17 -2.53 10.63
CA LYS A 112 14.21 -2.65 12.09
C LYS A 112 13.02 -3.48 12.57
N LYS A 113 13.25 -4.23 13.64
CA LYS A 113 12.20 -4.91 14.38
C LYS A 113 12.02 -4.20 15.71
N ILE A 114 10.82 -3.71 16.00
CA ILE A 114 10.54 -2.93 17.21
C ILE A 114 10.48 -3.85 18.44
N LYS A 115 10.06 -5.09 18.19
CA LYS A 115 9.78 -5.99 19.32
C LYS A 115 10.32 -7.39 19.08
#